data_a9027f450787ca3b5051846d20c66f14
#
_entry.id   a9027f450787ca3b5051846d20c66f14
#
_cell.length_a   1.000
_cell.length_b   1.000
_cell.length_c   1.000
_cell.angle_alpha   90.00
_cell.angle_beta   90.00
_cell.angle_gamma   90.00
#
_symmetry.space_group_name_H-M   'P 1'
#
loop_
_entity.id
_entity.type
_entity.pdbx_description
1 polymer ?
#
loop_
_entity_poly.entity_id
_entity_poly.type
_entity_poly.pdbx_seq_one_letter_code
_entity_poly.pdbx_strand_id
1 'polypeptide(L)'
;LYHRLNAVPITVPPLRERRTDITLLTWHFLAKCEQEWGHRLDRVPASVMDALRSYSWPGNVRELKNVIERAVILSPGDELRLDPGSLGPVRERPDVGRDDRLDSVQRLHILRVLEDCNWRINGPDNAAERLGVHPNTLRHRMKKLGVHRPE
;
A
#
# COMPACT_ATOMS: atom_id res chain seq x y z
N LEU A 1 -32.11 10.83 -17.98
CA LEU A 1 -31.59 10.27 -16.72
C LEU A 1 -30.67 11.26 -15.99
N TYR A 2 -29.75 11.93 -16.72
CA TYR A 2 -28.79 12.89 -16.15
C TYR A 2 -29.47 14.07 -15.43
N HIS A 3 -30.51 14.65 -16.01
CA HIS A 3 -31.26 15.76 -15.42
C HIS A 3 -32.07 15.39 -14.15
N ARG A 4 -32.43 14.12 -13.97
CA ARG A 4 -33.13 13.66 -12.76
C ARG A 4 -32.18 13.39 -11.58
N LEU A 5 -30.91 13.09 -11.85
CA LEU A 5 -29.89 12.80 -10.82
C LEU A 5 -29.13 14.05 -10.35
N ASN A 6 -29.22 15.15 -11.09
CA ASN A 6 -28.49 16.41 -10.80
C ASN A 6 -29.39 17.48 -10.15
N ALA A 7 -30.33 17.07 -9.30
CA ALA A 7 -31.29 17.98 -8.67
C ALA A 7 -30.61 19.00 -7.71
N VAL A 8 -29.49 18.62 -7.07
CA VAL A 8 -28.67 19.50 -6.22
C VAL A 8 -27.19 19.14 -6.41
N PRO A 9 -26.43 19.91 -7.20
CA PRO A 9 -25.01 19.69 -7.38
C PRO A 9 -24.27 20.08 -6.09
N ILE A 10 -23.62 19.12 -5.44
CA ILE A 10 -22.73 19.36 -4.31
C ILE A 10 -21.29 19.29 -4.82
N THR A 11 -20.59 20.42 -4.78
CA THR A 11 -19.18 20.49 -5.12
C THR A 11 -18.32 20.24 -3.89
N VAL A 12 -17.55 19.15 -3.90
CA VAL A 12 -16.60 18.85 -2.82
C VAL A 12 -15.25 19.44 -3.22
N PRO A 13 -14.67 20.39 -2.44
CA PRO A 13 -13.39 20.99 -2.75
C PRO A 13 -12.27 19.93 -2.67
N PRO A 14 -11.23 20.04 -3.53
CA PRO A 14 -10.10 19.12 -3.51
C PRO A 14 -9.29 19.28 -2.21
N LEU A 15 -8.53 18.24 -1.86
CA LEU A 15 -7.81 18.17 -0.58
C LEU A 15 -6.77 19.30 -0.42
N ARG A 16 -6.17 19.78 -1.51
CA ARG A 16 -5.25 20.94 -1.51
C ARG A 16 -5.88 22.24 -1.00
N GLU A 17 -7.20 22.36 -1.07
CA GLU A 17 -7.95 23.54 -0.59
C GLU A 17 -8.39 23.41 0.88
N ARG A 18 -8.25 22.23 1.47
CA ARG A 18 -8.57 21.93 2.88
C ARG A 18 -7.44 21.22 3.58
N ARG A 19 -6.29 21.88 3.59
CA ARG A 19 -5.05 21.33 4.16
C ARG A 19 -5.12 21.01 5.65
N THR A 20 -6.00 21.67 6.38
CA THR A 20 -6.28 21.39 7.80
C THR A 20 -6.81 19.97 8.01
N ASP A 21 -7.58 19.46 7.05
CA ASP A 21 -8.17 18.12 7.13
C ASP A 21 -7.13 17.02 6.97
N ILE A 22 -5.98 17.33 6.34
CA ILE A 22 -4.91 16.34 6.10
C ILE A 22 -4.44 15.73 7.42
N THR A 23 -4.29 16.53 8.47
CA THR A 23 -3.88 16.03 9.78
C THR A 23 -4.90 15.06 10.36
N LEU A 24 -6.18 15.41 10.34
CA LEU A 24 -7.25 14.57 10.85
C LEU A 24 -7.37 13.26 10.05
N LEU A 25 -7.29 13.36 8.72
CA LEU A 25 -7.33 12.20 7.83
C LEU A 25 -6.13 11.29 8.03
N THR A 26 -4.93 11.85 8.25
CA THR A 26 -3.73 11.06 8.55
C THR A 26 -3.94 10.21 9.80
N TRP A 27 -4.35 10.81 10.91
CA TRP A 27 -4.62 10.08 12.14
C TRP A 27 -5.77 9.07 12.01
N HIS A 28 -6.80 9.42 11.26
CA HIS A 28 -7.90 8.49 10.97
C HIS A 28 -7.40 7.24 10.22
N PHE A 29 -6.57 7.40 9.18
CA PHE A 29 -6.04 6.27 8.44
C PHE A 29 -5.03 5.45 9.26
N LEU A 30 -4.22 6.07 10.11
CA LEU A 30 -3.34 5.35 11.03
C LEU A 30 -4.14 4.48 12.01
N ALA A 31 -5.18 5.03 12.63
CA ALA A 31 -6.05 4.27 13.52
C ALA A 31 -6.75 3.10 12.78
N LYS A 32 -7.13 3.31 11.53
CA LYS A 32 -7.72 2.25 10.71
C LYS A 32 -6.71 1.15 10.40
N CYS A 33 -5.47 1.49 10.04
CA CYS A 33 -4.40 0.52 9.83
C CYS A 33 -4.09 -0.27 11.11
N GLU A 34 -4.09 0.39 12.27
CA GLU A 34 -3.93 -0.29 13.56
C GLU A 34 -5.01 -1.35 13.79
N GLN A 35 -6.27 -1.01 13.50
CA GLN A 35 -7.40 -1.95 13.65
C GLN A 35 -7.32 -3.13 12.67
N GLU A 36 -6.90 -2.88 11.42
CA GLU A 36 -6.90 -3.90 10.36
C GLU A 36 -5.65 -4.80 10.43
N TRP A 37 -4.49 -4.26 10.81
CA TRP A 37 -3.19 -4.95 10.72
C TRP A 37 -2.50 -5.17 12.07
N GLY A 38 -3.05 -4.60 13.16
CA GLY A 38 -2.46 -4.70 14.50
C GLY A 38 -1.13 -3.95 14.66
N HIS A 39 -0.75 -3.12 13.68
CA HIS A 39 0.48 -2.32 13.72
C HIS A 39 0.16 -0.90 14.18
N ARG A 40 0.54 -0.60 15.43
CA ARG A 40 0.32 0.70 16.05
C ARG A 40 1.49 1.63 15.77
N LEU A 41 1.16 2.83 15.30
CA LEU A 41 2.09 3.94 15.13
C LEU A 41 1.62 5.11 16.00
N ASP A 42 2.39 5.41 17.04
CA ASP A 42 2.05 6.44 18.03
C ASP A 42 2.61 7.82 17.65
N ARG A 43 3.54 7.89 16.68
CA ARG A 43 4.22 9.12 16.32
C ARG A 43 4.19 9.39 14.82
N VAL A 44 3.88 10.63 14.50
CA VAL A 44 4.09 11.21 13.16
C VAL A 44 5.06 12.37 13.31
N PRO A 45 6.30 12.27 12.79
CA PRO A 45 7.26 13.36 12.85
C PRO A 45 6.68 14.65 12.26
N ALA A 46 7.05 15.80 12.83
CA ALA A 46 6.60 17.10 12.33
C ALA A 46 6.99 17.30 10.85
N SER A 47 8.20 16.89 10.47
CA SER A 47 8.66 16.93 9.07
C SER A 47 7.80 16.11 8.12
N VAL A 48 7.33 14.95 8.55
CA VAL A 48 6.40 14.10 7.77
C VAL A 48 5.04 14.77 7.66
N MET A 49 4.51 15.30 8.75
CA MET A 49 3.23 15.99 8.74
C MET A 49 3.26 17.25 7.85
N ASP A 50 4.34 18.00 7.87
CA ASP A 50 4.53 19.19 7.03
C ASP A 50 4.66 18.82 5.56
N ALA A 51 5.36 17.74 5.24
CA ALA A 51 5.43 17.18 3.89
C ALA A 51 4.04 16.78 3.38
N LEU A 52 3.25 16.08 4.20
CA LEU A 52 1.87 15.70 3.86
C LEU A 52 0.98 16.92 3.60
N ARG A 53 1.10 17.98 4.42
CA ARG A 53 0.32 19.21 4.27
C ARG A 53 0.72 20.04 3.04
N SER A 54 1.99 20.02 2.66
CA SER A 54 2.52 20.80 1.53
C SER A 54 2.23 20.17 0.18
N TYR A 55 2.00 18.86 0.13
CA TYR A 55 1.77 18.16 -1.12
C TYR A 55 0.39 18.48 -1.73
N SER A 56 0.30 18.46 -3.06
CA SER A 56 -0.88 18.92 -3.82
C SER A 56 -2.04 17.92 -3.90
N TRP A 57 -1.79 16.65 -3.58
CA TRP A 57 -2.79 15.57 -3.56
C TRP A 57 -3.67 15.50 -4.82
N PRO A 58 -3.13 15.27 -6.03
CA PRO A 58 -3.93 15.16 -7.25
C PRO A 58 -4.99 14.05 -7.16
N GLY A 59 -4.70 12.95 -6.47
CA GLY A 59 -5.65 11.86 -6.18
C GLY A 59 -6.47 12.07 -4.91
N ASN A 60 -6.42 13.28 -4.31
CA ASN A 60 -7.19 13.65 -3.14
C ASN A 60 -7.06 12.66 -1.96
N VAL A 61 -8.15 12.40 -1.26
CA VAL A 61 -8.21 11.52 -0.08
C VAL A 61 -7.79 10.08 -0.39
N ARG A 62 -8.08 9.60 -1.62
CA ARG A 62 -7.70 8.24 -2.02
C ARG A 62 -6.18 8.09 -2.11
N GLU A 63 -5.50 9.08 -2.66
CA GLU A 63 -4.04 9.10 -2.73
C GLU A 63 -3.42 9.21 -1.33
N LEU A 64 -3.92 10.12 -0.48
CA LEU A 64 -3.48 10.25 0.90
C LEU A 64 -3.60 8.92 1.66
N LYS A 65 -4.75 8.24 1.56
CA LYS A 65 -4.95 6.92 2.16
C LYS A 65 -3.88 5.92 1.71
N ASN A 66 -3.67 5.78 0.39
CA ASN A 66 -2.70 4.84 -0.17
C ASN A 66 -1.25 5.14 0.29
N VAL A 67 -0.90 6.43 0.39
CA VAL A 67 0.42 6.86 0.88
C VAL A 67 0.60 6.48 2.35
N ILE A 68 -0.40 6.73 3.20
CA ILE A 68 -0.35 6.38 4.62
C ILE A 68 -0.28 4.86 4.80
N GLU A 69 -1.12 4.09 4.14
CA GLU A 69 -1.10 2.62 4.20
C GLU A 69 0.27 2.06 3.83
N ARG A 70 0.88 2.56 2.75
CA ARG A 70 2.23 2.17 2.34
C ARG A 70 3.27 2.57 3.38
N ALA A 71 3.19 3.79 3.91
CA ALA A 71 4.11 4.27 4.91
C ALA A 71 4.03 3.43 6.20
N VAL A 72 2.84 3.02 6.64
CA VAL A 72 2.65 2.11 7.78
C VAL A 72 3.37 0.77 7.56
N ILE A 73 3.21 0.17 6.38
CA ILE A 73 3.86 -1.12 6.04
C ILE A 73 5.39 -1.00 6.04
N LEU A 74 5.91 0.16 5.62
CA LEU A 74 7.35 0.40 5.52
C LEU A 74 7.98 0.96 6.80
N SER A 75 7.19 1.27 7.83
CA SER A 75 7.65 1.82 9.10
C SER A 75 7.96 0.70 10.10
N PRO A 76 9.22 0.40 10.42
CA PRO A 76 9.56 -0.51 11.50
C PRO A 76 9.47 0.24 12.83
N GLY A 77 8.56 -0.15 13.71
CA GLY A 77 8.43 0.46 15.03
C GLY A 77 7.18 1.33 15.18
N ASP A 78 7.23 2.32 16.08
CA ASP A 78 6.11 3.15 16.52
C ASP A 78 5.99 4.52 15.83
N GLU A 79 6.92 4.83 14.92
CA GLU A 79 7.01 6.12 14.25
C GLU A 79 6.77 6.00 12.74
N LEU A 80 5.87 6.84 12.20
CA LEU A 80 5.58 6.87 10.77
C LEU A 80 6.79 7.39 9.98
N ARG A 81 7.32 6.56 9.10
CA ARG A 81 8.37 6.93 8.16
C ARG A 81 7.79 7.13 6.77
N LEU A 82 7.98 8.32 6.24
CA LEU A 82 7.58 8.68 4.89
C LEU A 82 8.83 8.93 4.06
N ASP A 83 9.02 8.14 3.01
CA ASP A 83 10.03 8.45 2.02
C ASP A 83 9.57 9.68 1.21
N PRO A 84 10.37 10.77 1.16
CA PRO A 84 10.05 11.95 0.36
C PRO A 84 9.76 11.62 -1.12
N GLY A 85 10.36 10.58 -1.66
CA GLY A 85 10.08 10.07 -3.01
C GLY A 85 8.69 9.47 -3.18
N SER A 86 8.00 9.13 -2.08
CA SER A 86 6.64 8.58 -2.10
C SER A 86 5.56 9.66 -2.23
N LEU A 87 5.92 10.94 -2.03
CA LEU A 87 5.07 12.12 -2.23
C LEU A 87 5.23 12.75 -3.64
N GLY A 88 5.88 12.08 -4.55
CA GLY A 88 5.87 12.49 -5.95
C GLY A 88 4.56 12.07 -6.63
N PRO A 89 4.22 12.66 -7.81
CA PRO A 89 3.28 11.99 -8.66
C PRO A 89 3.75 10.55 -8.71
N VAL A 90 2.87 9.62 -8.34
CA VAL A 90 3.14 8.21 -8.59
C VAL A 90 3.60 8.21 -10.04
N ARG A 91 4.92 8.20 -10.27
CA ARG A 91 5.43 7.80 -11.57
C ARG A 91 4.76 6.46 -11.69
N GLU A 92 3.72 6.44 -12.49
CA GLU A 92 3.17 5.21 -12.98
C GLU A 92 4.40 4.41 -13.38
N ARG A 93 4.88 3.59 -12.45
CA ARG A 93 5.66 2.45 -12.89
C ARG A 93 4.73 1.88 -13.92
N PRO A 94 5.18 1.73 -15.18
CA PRO A 94 4.34 1.32 -16.27
C PRO A 94 3.41 0.27 -15.70
N ASP A 95 2.15 0.54 -15.80
CA ASP A 95 1.01 -0.16 -15.24
C ASP A 95 1.24 -1.69 -15.36
N VAL A 96 1.98 -2.24 -14.40
CA VAL A 96 1.94 -3.67 -14.15
C VAL A 96 0.62 -3.82 -13.44
N GLY A 97 -0.43 -3.80 -14.25
CA GLY A 97 -1.82 -3.91 -13.98
C GLY A 97 -2.11 -3.90 -12.48
N ARG A 98 -2.76 -2.86 -11.96
CA ARG A 98 -3.66 -3.00 -10.83
C ARG A 98 -4.74 -4.02 -11.22
N ASP A 99 -4.25 -5.23 -11.38
CA ASP A 99 -5.09 -6.38 -11.30
C ASP A 99 -5.36 -6.53 -9.79
N ASP A 100 -6.45 -5.95 -9.30
CA ASP A 100 -7.00 -6.20 -7.97
C ASP A 100 -7.45 -7.67 -7.83
N ARG A 101 -7.08 -8.49 -8.79
CA ARG A 101 -7.25 -9.92 -8.76
C ARG A 101 -6.38 -10.47 -7.65
N LEU A 102 -6.96 -11.30 -6.86
CA LEU A 102 -6.30 -12.05 -5.80
C LEU A 102 -4.97 -12.68 -6.28
N ASP A 103 -4.90 -13.07 -7.55
CA ASP A 103 -3.73 -13.65 -8.21
C ASP A 103 -2.55 -12.67 -8.29
N SER A 104 -2.76 -11.38 -8.51
CA SER A 104 -1.70 -10.37 -8.59
C SER A 104 -1.11 -10.03 -7.23
N VAL A 105 -1.96 -9.95 -6.21
CA VAL A 105 -1.53 -9.75 -4.82
C VAL A 105 -0.75 -10.97 -4.34
N GLN A 106 -1.24 -12.19 -4.63
CA GLN A 106 -0.56 -13.43 -4.31
C GLN A 106 0.80 -13.53 -5.02
N ARG A 107 0.88 -13.13 -6.29
CA ARG A 107 2.14 -13.12 -7.05
C ARG A 107 3.20 -12.24 -6.39
N LEU A 108 2.86 -11.01 -6.04
CA LEU A 108 3.78 -10.07 -5.39
C LEU A 108 4.25 -10.60 -4.03
N HIS A 109 3.33 -11.15 -3.24
CA HIS A 109 3.67 -11.71 -1.94
C HIS A 109 4.59 -12.93 -2.06
N ILE A 110 4.30 -13.85 -2.98
CA ILE A 110 5.14 -15.03 -3.23
C ILE A 110 6.53 -14.60 -3.73
N LEU A 111 6.64 -13.64 -4.65
CA LEU A 111 7.91 -13.12 -5.15
C LEU A 111 8.76 -12.57 -4.02
N ARG A 112 8.19 -11.72 -3.16
CA ARG A 112 8.90 -11.13 -2.03
C ARG A 112 9.45 -12.21 -1.09
N VAL A 113 8.64 -13.19 -0.71
CA VAL A 113 9.08 -14.27 0.19
C VAL A 113 10.14 -15.16 -0.47
N LEU A 114 10.06 -15.40 -1.79
CA LEU A 114 11.07 -16.14 -2.53
C LEU A 114 12.41 -15.40 -2.58
N GLU A 115 12.39 -14.08 -2.78
CA GLU A 115 13.58 -13.23 -2.74
C GLU A 115 14.23 -13.25 -1.36
N ASP A 116 13.44 -13.07 -0.30
CA ASP A 116 13.91 -13.12 1.09
C ASP A 116 14.53 -14.48 1.47
N CYS A 117 14.05 -15.57 0.85
CA CYS A 117 14.56 -16.93 1.08
C CYS A 117 15.59 -17.38 0.03
N ASN A 118 16.14 -16.46 -0.81
CA ASN A 118 17.04 -16.78 -1.91
C ASN A 118 16.50 -17.90 -2.82
N TRP A 119 15.19 -17.89 -3.11
CA TRP A 119 14.49 -18.85 -3.96
C TRP A 119 14.52 -20.30 -3.42
N ARG A 120 14.75 -20.48 -2.12
CA ARG A 120 14.68 -21.81 -1.48
C ARG A 120 13.23 -22.18 -1.22
N ILE A 121 12.76 -23.23 -1.88
CA ILE A 121 11.38 -23.73 -1.71
C ILE A 121 11.32 -24.85 -0.66
N ASN A 122 12.42 -25.61 -0.49
CA ASN A 122 12.52 -26.74 0.43
C ASN A 122 13.69 -26.55 1.42
N GLY A 123 13.64 -27.21 2.58
CA GLY A 123 14.68 -27.16 3.60
C GLY A 123 14.30 -26.27 4.79
N PRO A 124 15.17 -26.05 5.78
CA PRO A 124 14.91 -25.11 6.87
C PRO A 124 14.88 -23.67 6.34
N ASP A 125 14.03 -22.81 6.94
CA ASP A 125 13.84 -21.39 6.57
C ASP A 125 13.51 -21.18 5.08
N ASN A 126 12.61 -21.99 4.56
CA ASN A 126 12.22 -21.94 3.15
C ASN A 126 10.94 -21.13 2.91
N ALA A 127 10.73 -20.75 1.63
CA ALA A 127 9.59 -19.95 1.25
C ALA A 127 8.24 -20.65 1.48
N ALA A 128 8.17 -21.99 1.34
CA ALA A 128 6.92 -22.73 1.56
C ALA A 128 6.51 -22.72 3.02
N GLU A 129 7.48 -22.85 3.94
CA GLU A 129 7.26 -22.79 5.38
C GLU A 129 6.81 -21.39 5.81
N ARG A 130 7.50 -20.33 5.34
CA ARG A 130 7.15 -18.92 5.63
C ARG A 130 5.78 -18.53 5.07
N LEU A 131 5.36 -19.14 3.97
CA LEU A 131 4.02 -18.94 3.37
C LEU A 131 2.96 -19.88 3.97
N GLY A 132 3.31 -20.78 4.89
CA GLY A 132 2.39 -21.74 5.50
C GLY A 132 1.78 -22.73 4.50
N VAL A 133 2.48 -23.07 3.42
CA VAL A 133 1.98 -23.97 2.36
C VAL A 133 2.97 -25.11 2.09
N HIS A 134 2.44 -26.25 1.61
CA HIS A 134 3.29 -27.35 1.18
C HIS A 134 4.14 -26.96 -0.04
N PRO A 135 5.43 -27.39 -0.15
CA PRO A 135 6.33 -27.02 -1.25
C PRO A 135 5.76 -27.28 -2.66
N ASN A 136 5.02 -28.38 -2.83
CA ASN A 136 4.38 -28.70 -4.12
C ASN A 136 3.23 -27.72 -4.44
N THR A 137 2.49 -27.27 -3.42
CA THR A 137 1.44 -26.26 -3.56
C THR A 137 2.06 -24.91 -3.97
N LEU A 138 3.19 -24.55 -3.38
CA LEU A 138 3.92 -23.33 -3.76
C LEU A 138 4.37 -23.40 -5.23
N ARG A 139 5.00 -24.51 -5.66
CA ARG A 139 5.41 -24.72 -7.07
C ARG A 139 4.24 -24.62 -8.03
N HIS A 140 3.12 -25.22 -7.69
CA HIS A 140 1.90 -25.15 -8.52
C HIS A 140 1.38 -23.70 -8.63
N ARG A 141 1.35 -22.96 -7.52
CA ARG A 141 0.96 -21.54 -7.52
C ARG A 141 1.94 -20.68 -8.30
N MET A 142 3.24 -20.89 -8.14
CA MET A 142 4.26 -20.18 -8.92
C MET A 142 4.06 -20.39 -10.43
N LYS A 143 3.83 -21.64 -10.88
CA LYS A 143 3.54 -21.95 -12.29
C LYS A 143 2.26 -21.25 -12.76
N LYS A 144 1.19 -21.29 -11.98
CA LYS A 144 -0.10 -20.64 -12.31
C LYS A 144 0.05 -19.11 -12.42
N LEU A 145 0.85 -18.52 -11.54
CA LEU A 145 1.05 -17.06 -11.45
C LEU A 145 2.20 -16.54 -12.32
N GLY A 146 2.88 -17.41 -13.09
CA GLY A 146 4.00 -17.02 -13.93
C GLY A 146 5.22 -16.49 -13.15
N VAL A 147 5.45 -17.05 -11.95
CA VAL A 147 6.60 -16.68 -11.09
C VAL A 147 7.77 -17.59 -11.41
N HIS A 148 8.84 -17.01 -11.95
CA HIS A 148 10.09 -17.72 -12.29
C HIS A 148 11.26 -17.02 -11.62
N ARG A 149 12.31 -17.79 -11.30
CA ARG A 149 13.57 -17.25 -10.80
C ARG A 149 14.21 -16.41 -11.92
N PRO A 150 14.58 -15.14 -11.66
CA PRO A 150 15.39 -14.38 -12.63
C PRO A 150 16.75 -15.07 -12.82
N GLU A 151 17.22 -15.10 -14.06
CA GLU A 151 18.54 -15.63 -14.42
C GLU A 151 19.67 -14.73 -13.92
#